data_b1fd65fcc25a3e13a28a3599089c7d88
#
_entry.id   b1fd65fcc25a3e13a28a3599089c7d88
#
_cell.length_a   1.000
_cell.length_b   1.000
_cell.length_c   1.000
_cell.angle_alpha   90.00
_cell.angle_beta   90.00
_cell.angle_gamma   90.00
#
_symmetry.space_group_name_H-M   'P 1'
#
loop_
_entity.id
_entity.type
_entity.pdbx_description
1 polymer ?
#
loop_
_entity_poly.entity_id
_entity_poly.type
_entity_poly.pdbx_seq_one_letter_code
_entity_poly.pdbx_strand_id
1 'polypeptide(L)'
;EFRRVLFRSHTPLGTLPEAIREAREAWRIGRRVNGPGTLTAYGDLRIDRVLYALRDAPELRQFCDQSLGTLVEYDRRSGQNLVATLEAFFACHGNLSQAAIRLQLHRNSLLYRISRIEEVGGIDLEDPDTRLALQVALKARRLLAPS
;
A
#
# COMPACT_ATOMS: atom_id res chain seq x y z
N GLU A 1 4.89 23.25 -10.07
CA GLU A 1 3.45 23.53 -10.26
C GLU A 1 2.72 23.22 -8.95
N PHE A 2 2.51 24.27 -8.13
CA PHE A 2 1.80 24.16 -6.86
C PHE A 2 0.34 23.81 -7.15
N ARG A 3 -0.06 22.56 -6.99
CA ARG A 3 -1.46 22.18 -6.99
C ARG A 3 -2.12 22.85 -5.79
N ARG A 4 -2.91 23.89 -6.05
CA ARG A 4 -3.74 24.59 -5.08
C ARG A 4 -4.58 23.57 -4.31
N VAL A 5 -4.23 23.35 -3.06
CA VAL A 5 -5.16 22.76 -2.10
C VAL A 5 -6.22 23.83 -1.84
N LEU A 6 -7.35 23.69 -2.53
CA LEU A 6 -8.53 24.49 -2.25
C LEU A 6 -9.06 24.05 -0.88
N PHE A 7 -8.66 24.76 0.17
CA PHE A 7 -9.45 24.82 1.39
C PHE A 7 -10.85 25.32 0.99
N ARG A 8 -11.82 24.43 0.92
CA ARG A 8 -13.22 24.85 0.92
C ARG A 8 -13.52 25.39 2.32
N SER A 9 -13.28 26.67 2.51
CA SER A 9 -13.53 27.42 3.74
C SER A 9 -15.01 27.72 3.93
N HIS A 10 -15.81 26.69 4.19
CA HIS A 10 -17.15 26.81 4.74
C HIS A 10 -17.38 25.77 5.81
N THR A 11 -16.40 25.63 6.70
CA THR A 11 -16.54 24.78 7.89
C THR A 11 -17.10 25.67 8.99
N PRO A 12 -18.32 25.43 9.50
CA PRO A 12 -18.83 26.18 10.65
C PRO A 12 -17.87 26.08 11.81
N LEU A 13 -17.69 27.14 12.60
CA LEU A 13 -16.78 27.19 13.77
C LEU A 13 -17.00 26.01 14.74
N GLY A 14 -18.20 25.42 14.79
CA GLY A 14 -18.52 24.24 15.60
C GLY A 14 -17.81 22.94 15.16
N THR A 15 -17.26 22.87 13.95
CA THR A 15 -16.55 21.68 13.42
C THR A 15 -15.03 21.81 13.46
N LEU A 16 -14.50 22.90 14.01
CA LEU A 16 -13.06 23.15 14.13
C LEU A 16 -12.31 22.02 14.89
N PRO A 17 -12.81 21.48 16.01
CA PRO A 17 -12.17 20.36 16.71
C PRO A 17 -12.07 19.12 15.83
N GLU A 18 -13.08 18.85 15.00
CA GLU A 18 -13.11 17.71 14.08
C GLU A 18 -12.10 17.91 12.95
N ALA A 19 -12.05 19.08 12.35
CA ALA A 19 -11.07 19.40 11.31
C ALA A 19 -9.62 19.29 11.80
N ILE A 20 -9.34 19.69 13.05
CA ILE A 20 -8.00 19.52 13.67
C ILE A 20 -7.68 18.05 13.88
N ARG A 21 -8.64 17.25 14.34
CA ARG A 21 -8.47 15.81 14.51
C ARG A 21 -8.16 15.13 13.17
N GLU A 22 -8.94 15.43 12.14
CA GLU A 22 -8.76 14.90 10.79
C GLU A 22 -7.40 15.29 10.19
N ALA A 23 -6.99 16.53 10.35
CA ALA A 23 -5.69 17.01 9.88
C ALA A 23 -4.52 16.28 10.58
N ARG A 24 -4.61 16.05 11.89
CA ARG A 24 -3.60 15.29 12.65
C ARG A 24 -3.55 13.83 12.22
N GLU A 25 -4.69 13.21 11.99
CA GLU A 25 -4.79 11.84 11.52
C GLU A 25 -4.23 11.71 10.10
N ALA A 26 -4.61 12.61 9.20
CA ALA A 26 -4.08 12.68 7.83
C ALA A 26 -2.56 12.83 7.81
N TRP A 27 -2.00 13.67 8.67
CA TRP A 27 -0.56 13.84 8.78
C TRP A 27 0.14 12.57 9.27
N ARG A 28 -0.40 11.90 10.32
CA ARG A 28 0.19 10.68 10.88
C ARG A 28 0.18 9.52 9.88
N ILE A 29 -0.96 9.29 9.23
CA ILE A 29 -1.14 8.20 8.27
C ILE A 29 -0.39 8.50 6.97
N GLY A 30 -0.57 9.72 6.43
CA GLY A 30 0.02 10.14 5.18
C GLY A 30 1.54 10.05 5.20
N ARG A 31 2.17 10.44 6.30
CA ARG A 31 3.62 10.31 6.47
C ARG A 31 4.12 8.86 6.39
N ARG A 32 3.34 7.89 6.89
CA ARG A 32 3.69 6.46 6.82
C ARG A 32 3.44 5.86 5.44
N VAL A 33 2.35 6.26 4.78
CA VAL A 33 1.94 5.69 3.49
C VAL A 33 2.69 6.32 2.33
N ASN A 34 2.85 7.65 2.34
CA ASN A 34 3.38 8.44 1.23
C ASN A 34 4.80 8.99 1.49
N GLY A 35 5.33 8.78 2.70
CA GLY A 35 6.63 9.29 3.11
C GLY A 35 6.61 10.72 3.67
N PRO A 36 7.74 11.18 4.24
CA PRO A 36 7.87 12.51 4.79
C PRO A 36 7.80 13.58 3.70
N GLY A 37 7.23 14.74 4.03
CA GLY A 37 7.12 15.88 3.10
C GLY A 37 5.96 15.80 2.11
N THR A 38 5.16 14.73 2.12
CA THR A 38 3.99 14.61 1.24
C THR A 38 2.74 15.12 1.94
N LEU A 39 2.02 16.05 1.28
CA LEU A 39 0.73 16.51 1.76
C LEU A 39 -0.35 15.48 1.37
N THR A 40 -1.06 14.95 2.38
CA THR A 40 -2.12 13.97 2.19
C THR A 40 -3.42 14.54 2.74
N ALA A 41 -4.48 14.59 1.91
CA ALA A 41 -5.80 14.98 2.37
C ALA A 41 -6.47 13.81 3.12
N TYR A 42 -7.23 14.14 4.18
CA TYR A 42 -7.93 13.13 5.00
C TYR A 42 -8.86 12.23 4.18
N GLY A 43 -9.58 12.84 3.20
CA GLY A 43 -10.48 12.11 2.31
C GLY A 43 -9.77 11.11 1.37
N ASP A 44 -8.47 11.28 1.10
CA ASP A 44 -7.72 10.40 0.21
C ASP A 44 -7.25 9.12 0.91
N LEU A 45 -7.24 9.10 2.24
CA LEU A 45 -6.73 7.98 3.02
C LEU A 45 -7.65 6.75 3.05
N ARG A 46 -8.95 6.94 2.83
CA ARG A 46 -9.93 5.85 2.68
C ARG A 46 -9.62 4.60 3.53
N ILE A 47 -9.22 3.50 2.87
CA ILE A 47 -8.88 2.23 3.52
C ILE A 47 -7.69 2.35 4.49
N ASP A 48 -6.75 3.26 4.22
CA ASP A 48 -5.56 3.44 5.05
C ASP A 48 -5.91 3.88 6.48
N ARG A 49 -7.03 4.60 6.68
CA ARG A 49 -7.56 4.97 8.01
C ARG A 49 -8.06 3.75 8.79
N VAL A 50 -8.79 2.86 8.12
CA VAL A 50 -9.29 1.63 8.72
C VAL A 50 -8.13 0.74 9.15
N LEU A 51 -7.16 0.54 8.27
CA LEU A 51 -5.96 -0.25 8.56
C LEU A 51 -5.13 0.39 9.68
N TYR A 52 -5.03 1.72 9.69
CA TYR A 52 -4.32 2.42 10.76
C TYR A 52 -5.01 2.29 12.12
N ALA A 53 -6.34 2.28 12.16
CA ALA A 53 -7.09 2.02 13.39
C ALA A 53 -6.83 0.61 13.94
N LEU A 54 -6.58 -0.35 13.05
CA LEU A 54 -6.30 -1.76 13.39
C LEU A 54 -4.80 -2.06 13.56
N ARG A 55 -3.90 -1.10 13.44
CA ARG A 55 -2.42 -1.31 13.41
C ARG A 55 -1.87 -2.03 14.64
N ASP A 56 -2.53 -1.86 15.79
CA ASP A 56 -2.12 -2.47 17.06
C ASP A 56 -2.81 -3.83 17.30
N ALA A 57 -3.77 -4.21 16.43
CA ALA A 57 -4.48 -5.48 16.50
C ALA A 57 -3.60 -6.63 15.98
N PRO A 58 -3.47 -7.73 16.71
CA PRO A 58 -2.68 -8.89 16.30
C PRO A 58 -3.24 -9.53 15.02
N GLU A 59 -4.54 -9.45 14.80
CA GLU A 59 -5.22 -10.00 13.62
C GLU A 59 -4.73 -9.37 12.32
N LEU A 60 -4.45 -8.06 12.32
CA LEU A 60 -3.91 -7.38 11.13
C LEU A 60 -2.50 -7.87 10.81
N ARG A 61 -1.66 -8.10 11.82
CA ARG A 61 -0.32 -8.67 11.63
C ARG A 61 -0.41 -10.08 11.09
N GLN A 62 -1.23 -10.92 11.72
CA GLN A 62 -1.48 -12.29 11.27
C GLN A 62 -1.96 -12.35 9.82
N PHE A 63 -2.89 -11.48 9.45
CA PHE A 63 -3.37 -11.35 8.06
C PHE A 63 -2.23 -11.01 7.08
N CYS A 64 -1.39 -10.04 7.44
CA CYS A 64 -0.22 -9.68 6.61
C CYS A 64 0.76 -10.85 6.46
N ASP A 65 1.03 -11.57 7.55
CA ASP A 65 1.95 -12.71 7.55
C ASP A 65 1.39 -13.87 6.73
N GLN A 66 0.09 -14.15 6.83
CA GLN A 66 -0.57 -15.16 6.01
C GLN A 66 -0.57 -14.80 4.52
N SER A 67 -0.78 -13.53 4.18
CA SER A 67 -0.90 -13.08 2.80
C SER A 67 0.44 -12.86 2.10
N LEU A 68 1.46 -12.40 2.83
CA LEU A 68 2.73 -11.95 2.24
C LEU A 68 3.97 -12.61 2.86
N GLY A 69 3.81 -13.32 3.98
CA GLY A 69 4.94 -13.83 4.76
C GLY A 69 5.90 -14.69 3.94
N THR A 70 5.37 -15.59 3.12
CA THR A 70 6.16 -16.46 2.24
C THR A 70 6.97 -15.66 1.24
N LEU A 71 6.38 -14.63 0.62
CA LEU A 71 7.07 -13.76 -0.34
C LEU A 71 8.13 -12.89 0.35
N VAL A 72 7.83 -12.36 1.53
CA VAL A 72 8.80 -11.57 2.33
C VAL A 72 10.00 -12.42 2.73
N GLU A 73 9.76 -13.64 3.20
CA GLU A 73 10.83 -14.55 3.57
C GLU A 73 11.67 -14.99 2.37
N TYR A 74 11.02 -15.23 1.23
CA TYR A 74 11.72 -15.52 -0.02
C TYR A 74 12.60 -14.36 -0.45
N ASP A 75 12.09 -13.12 -0.44
CA ASP A 75 12.85 -11.91 -0.80
C ASP A 75 14.06 -11.72 0.12
N ARG A 76 13.92 -12.01 1.41
CA ARG A 76 15.00 -11.91 2.38
C ARG A 76 16.16 -12.87 2.05
N ARG A 77 15.85 -14.05 1.50
CA ARG A 77 16.85 -15.08 1.14
C ARG A 77 17.44 -14.88 -0.25
N SER A 78 16.61 -14.50 -1.21
CA SER A 78 16.98 -14.48 -2.64
C SER A 78 17.34 -13.09 -3.18
N GLY A 79 16.88 -12.03 -2.53
CA GLY A 79 17.04 -10.65 -3.01
C GLY A 79 16.25 -10.32 -4.28
N GLN A 80 15.24 -11.14 -4.65
CA GLN A 80 14.52 -10.97 -5.92
C GLN A 80 13.49 -9.83 -5.93
N ASN A 81 13.18 -9.25 -4.76
CA ASN A 81 12.25 -8.14 -4.63
C ASN A 81 10.83 -8.46 -5.19
N LEU A 82 10.30 -9.65 -4.89
CA LEU A 82 8.98 -10.08 -5.34
C LEU A 82 7.86 -9.22 -4.75
N VAL A 83 7.98 -8.83 -3.49
CA VAL A 83 7.00 -7.94 -2.84
C VAL A 83 6.97 -6.58 -3.52
N ALA A 84 8.12 -5.98 -3.85
CA ALA A 84 8.17 -4.72 -4.59
C ALA A 84 7.63 -4.88 -6.03
N THR A 85 7.83 -6.05 -6.63
CA THR A 85 7.27 -6.38 -7.95
C THR A 85 5.74 -6.43 -7.89
N LEU A 86 5.18 -7.07 -6.87
CA LEU A 86 3.74 -7.16 -6.64
C LEU A 86 3.12 -5.77 -6.37
N GLU A 87 3.80 -4.92 -5.60
CA GLU A 87 3.38 -3.53 -5.39
C GLU A 87 3.31 -2.74 -6.70
N ALA A 88 4.33 -2.87 -7.55
CA ALA A 88 4.37 -2.18 -8.84
C ALA A 88 3.29 -2.71 -9.80
N PHE A 89 3.07 -4.02 -9.81
CA PHE A 89 2.01 -4.67 -10.60
C PHE A 89 0.63 -4.12 -10.24
N PHE A 90 0.28 -4.07 -8.95
CA PHE A 90 -1.00 -3.50 -8.53
C PHE A 90 -1.10 -1.99 -8.73
N ALA A 91 -0.01 -1.25 -8.54
CA ALA A 91 0.02 0.20 -8.79
C ALA A 91 -0.19 0.54 -10.28
N CYS A 92 0.12 -0.40 -11.18
CA CYS A 92 -0.13 -0.32 -12.62
C CYS A 92 -1.41 -1.07 -13.05
N HIS A 93 -2.34 -1.36 -12.12
CA HIS A 93 -3.61 -2.04 -12.39
C HIS A 93 -3.44 -3.39 -13.13
N GLY A 94 -2.35 -4.11 -12.89
CA GLY A 94 -2.05 -5.37 -13.57
C GLY A 94 -1.40 -5.21 -14.95
N ASN A 95 -1.14 -3.98 -15.40
CA ASN A 95 -0.49 -3.75 -16.69
C ASN A 95 1.01 -4.07 -16.61
N LEU A 96 1.39 -5.22 -17.17
CA LEU A 96 2.76 -5.74 -17.15
C LEU A 96 3.78 -4.79 -17.80
N SER A 97 3.41 -4.14 -18.92
CA SER A 97 4.33 -3.24 -19.59
C SER A 97 4.64 -1.99 -18.77
N GLN A 98 3.61 -1.40 -18.13
CA GLN A 98 3.78 -0.25 -17.25
C GLN A 98 4.54 -0.63 -15.97
N ALA A 99 4.27 -1.79 -15.40
CA ALA A 99 4.97 -2.29 -14.22
C ALA A 99 6.46 -2.56 -14.53
N ALA A 100 6.77 -3.12 -15.71
CA ALA A 100 8.17 -3.32 -16.14
C ALA A 100 8.93 -1.99 -16.27
N ILE A 101 8.31 -0.99 -16.90
CA ILE A 101 8.88 0.37 -17.01
C ILE A 101 9.12 0.96 -15.62
N ARG A 102 8.13 0.88 -14.73
CA ARG A 102 8.20 1.40 -13.35
C ARG A 102 9.35 0.78 -12.55
N LEU A 103 9.62 -0.50 -12.76
CA LEU A 103 10.68 -1.26 -12.09
C LEU A 103 12.02 -1.23 -12.83
N GLN A 104 12.09 -0.56 -14.00
CA GLN A 104 13.25 -0.56 -14.87
C GLN A 104 13.70 -1.99 -15.25
N LEU A 105 12.72 -2.87 -15.52
CA LEU A 105 12.94 -4.25 -15.91
C LEU A 105 12.53 -4.48 -17.36
N HIS A 106 13.16 -5.48 -17.99
CA HIS A 106 12.64 -6.04 -19.23
C HIS A 106 11.32 -6.79 -18.97
N ARG A 107 10.38 -6.76 -19.92
CA ARG A 107 9.07 -7.39 -19.79
C ARG A 107 9.15 -8.88 -19.41
N ASN A 108 10.10 -9.61 -20.01
CA ASN A 108 10.26 -11.04 -19.70
C ASN A 108 10.76 -11.28 -18.26
N SER A 109 11.61 -10.40 -17.74
CA SER A 109 12.05 -10.47 -16.34
C SER A 109 10.90 -10.21 -15.38
N LEU A 110 9.98 -9.30 -15.74
CA LEU A 110 8.79 -9.06 -14.96
C LEU A 110 7.85 -10.27 -14.99
N LEU A 111 7.59 -10.85 -16.17
CA LEU A 111 6.76 -12.06 -16.30
C LEU A 111 7.32 -13.20 -15.45
N TYR A 112 8.64 -13.45 -15.50
CA TYR A 112 9.28 -14.42 -14.63
C TYR A 112 9.01 -14.14 -13.14
N ARG A 113 9.15 -12.87 -12.70
CA ARG A 113 8.87 -12.52 -11.30
C ARG A 113 7.41 -12.70 -10.92
N ILE A 114 6.46 -12.40 -11.80
CA ILE A 114 5.02 -12.63 -11.58
C ILE A 114 4.76 -14.14 -11.40
N SER A 115 5.23 -14.98 -12.32
CA SER A 115 5.10 -16.44 -12.17
C SER A 115 5.77 -16.94 -10.89
N ARG A 116 6.89 -16.35 -10.50
CA ARG A 116 7.57 -16.70 -9.25
C ARG A 116 6.79 -16.28 -8.01
N ILE A 117 6.07 -15.16 -8.05
CA ILE A 117 5.15 -14.73 -6.99
C ILE A 117 4.05 -15.76 -6.79
N GLU A 118 3.43 -16.22 -7.88
CA GLU A 118 2.37 -17.23 -7.82
C GLU A 118 2.89 -18.57 -7.29
N GLU A 119 4.04 -19.01 -7.77
CA GLU A 119 4.67 -20.27 -7.34
C GLU A 119 5.08 -20.24 -5.86
N VAL A 120 5.82 -19.19 -5.44
CA VAL A 120 6.32 -19.08 -4.06
C VAL A 120 5.19 -18.80 -3.07
N GLY A 121 4.21 -17.98 -3.47
CA GLY A 121 3.06 -17.65 -2.65
C GLY A 121 2.00 -18.73 -2.61
N GLY A 122 2.01 -19.66 -3.58
CA GLY A 122 0.92 -20.62 -3.76
C GLY A 122 -0.42 -19.92 -4.07
N ILE A 123 -0.37 -18.83 -4.83
CA ILE A 123 -1.51 -17.92 -5.07
C ILE A 123 -1.81 -17.80 -6.57
N ASP A 124 -3.04 -17.46 -6.86
CA ASP A 124 -3.51 -17.12 -8.21
C ASP A 124 -3.79 -15.61 -8.29
N LEU A 125 -3.02 -14.91 -9.11
CA LEU A 125 -3.21 -13.46 -9.33
C LEU A 125 -4.38 -13.12 -10.26
N GLU A 126 -5.04 -14.11 -10.87
CA GLU A 126 -6.29 -13.91 -11.60
C GLU A 126 -7.52 -13.98 -10.67
N ASP A 127 -7.39 -14.61 -9.49
CA ASP A 127 -8.46 -14.66 -8.50
C ASP A 127 -8.70 -13.28 -7.85
N PRO A 128 -9.93 -12.71 -7.94
CA PRO A 128 -10.23 -11.39 -7.42
C PRO A 128 -10.06 -11.25 -5.90
N ASP A 129 -10.39 -12.29 -5.13
CA ASP A 129 -10.33 -12.26 -3.68
C ASP A 129 -8.87 -12.31 -3.21
N THR A 130 -8.04 -13.11 -3.86
CA THR A 130 -6.59 -13.15 -3.66
C THR A 130 -5.96 -11.78 -3.97
N ARG A 131 -6.32 -11.16 -5.09
CA ARG A 131 -5.85 -9.83 -5.46
C ARG A 131 -6.21 -8.77 -4.42
N LEU A 132 -7.46 -8.79 -3.95
CA LEU A 132 -7.92 -7.87 -2.91
C LEU A 132 -7.15 -8.07 -1.61
N ALA A 133 -7.02 -9.30 -1.15
CA ALA A 133 -6.29 -9.64 0.07
C ALA A 133 -4.83 -9.16 0.01
N LEU A 134 -4.14 -9.41 -1.10
CA LEU A 134 -2.76 -8.98 -1.31
C LEU A 134 -2.63 -7.44 -1.32
N GLN A 135 -3.54 -6.73 -1.99
CA GLN A 135 -3.54 -5.26 -2.02
C GLN A 135 -3.74 -4.66 -0.62
N VAL A 136 -4.67 -5.23 0.17
CA VAL A 136 -4.91 -4.83 1.56
C VAL A 136 -3.68 -5.12 2.42
N ALA A 137 -3.09 -6.31 2.29
CA ALA A 137 -1.90 -6.70 3.04
C ALA A 137 -0.68 -5.82 2.73
N LEU A 138 -0.46 -5.44 1.47
CA LEU A 138 0.60 -4.51 1.06
C LEU A 138 0.42 -3.12 1.69
N LYS A 139 -0.82 -2.61 1.73
CA LYS A 139 -1.14 -1.34 2.41
C LYS A 139 -0.91 -1.43 3.92
N ALA A 140 -1.42 -2.48 4.55
CA ALA A 140 -1.26 -2.71 5.99
C ALA A 140 0.23 -2.81 6.37
N ARG A 141 1.03 -3.54 5.59
CA ARG A 141 2.47 -3.69 5.82
C ARG A 141 3.21 -2.35 5.85
N ARG A 142 2.85 -1.40 4.97
CA ARG A 142 3.44 -0.05 4.99
C ARG A 142 3.12 0.71 6.29
N LEU A 143 1.92 0.51 6.83
CA LEU A 143 1.49 1.12 8.09
C LEU A 143 2.12 0.47 9.32
N LEU A 144 2.41 -0.84 9.25
CA LEU A 144 3.04 -1.61 10.31
C LEU A 144 4.56 -1.48 10.35
N ALA A 145 5.19 -0.98 9.28
CA ALA A 145 6.63 -0.74 9.25
C ALA A 145 7.06 0.24 10.36
N PRO A 146 8.17 -0.02 11.04
CA PRO A 146 8.72 0.93 12.01
C PRO A 146 9.03 2.27 11.33
N SER A 147 8.77 3.37 12.05
CA SER A 147 9.00 4.75 11.58
C SER A 147 10.46 5.13 11.67
#